data_57314b0422ab448c4dfae974508ff399
#
_entry.id   57314b0422ab448c4dfae974508ff399
#
_cell.length_a   1.000
_cell.length_b   1.000
_cell.length_c   1.000
_cell.angle_alpha   90.00
_cell.angle_beta   90.00
_cell.angle_gamma   90.00
#
_symmetry.space_group_name_H-M   'P 1'
#
loop_
_entity.id
_entity.type
_entity.pdbx_description
1 polymer ?
#
loop_
_entity_poly.entity_id
_entity_poly.type
_entity_poly.pdbx_seq_one_letter_code
_entity_poly.pdbx_strand_id
1 'polypeptide(L)'
;MANATIREQYGLTEGSTFAGSFSPVSLESILFFIVAACCHVMEALFDRHREDVDDKISRAVVASVPWYYKIARQFQYGDALVFDDATSQFRYPTLDESKQLVRYVAVRDRGTSIQILASADKDGAPEPLSNNVLTAFKQYMNRVKIAGVVLNIRSLPADSIQIRATVQVDPLIIGTTGAKNSDGSRPVEAAINAYLRNITYGGTFNKTKLVDAIQGVEGVVDVVLSECLYKTAGDADYRTVAGNNYTAVGGSFTAVGLQNSIIYVV
;
A
#
# COMPACT_ATOMS: atom_id res chain seq x y z
N MET A 1 -3.90 -5.00 44.94
CA MET A 1 -4.65 -5.06 46.22
C MET A 1 -3.75 -5.66 47.25
N ALA A 2 -3.30 -4.90 48.23
CA ALA A 2 -2.57 -5.50 49.36
C ALA A 2 -3.56 -6.32 50.15
N ASN A 3 -3.23 -7.60 50.41
CA ASN A 3 -4.05 -8.51 51.15
C ASN A 3 -4.32 -7.94 52.55
N ALA A 4 -5.57 -7.80 52.96
CA ALA A 4 -5.98 -7.24 54.25
C ALA A 4 -5.26 -7.92 55.42
N THR A 5 -5.06 -9.22 55.35
CA THR A 5 -4.34 -10.02 56.33
C THR A 5 -2.88 -9.64 56.52
N ILE A 6 -2.16 -9.24 55.45
CA ILE A 6 -0.76 -8.78 55.54
C ILE A 6 -0.68 -7.40 56.19
N ARG A 7 -1.62 -6.49 55.85
CA ARG A 7 -1.69 -5.19 56.52
C ARG A 7 -1.90 -5.27 58.01
N GLU A 8 -2.81 -6.18 58.41
CA GLU A 8 -3.14 -6.38 59.80
C GLU A 8 -1.96 -7.01 60.59
N GLN A 9 -1.28 -7.99 59.99
CA GLN A 9 -0.13 -8.67 60.57
C GLN A 9 1.07 -7.77 60.80
N TYR A 10 1.28 -6.78 59.94
CA TYR A 10 2.38 -5.79 60.03
C TYR A 10 1.95 -4.43 60.59
N GLY A 11 0.70 -4.28 61.05
CA GLY A 11 0.20 -3.02 61.62
C GLY A 11 0.20 -1.83 60.66
N LEU A 12 0.05 -2.07 59.32
CA LEU A 12 0.09 -1.04 58.32
C LEU A 12 -1.26 -0.32 58.20
N THR A 13 -1.27 0.97 58.35
CA THR A 13 -2.45 1.83 58.15
C THR A 13 -2.70 2.10 56.65
N GLU A 14 -3.93 2.51 56.34
CA GLU A 14 -4.27 2.85 54.94
C GLU A 14 -3.47 4.10 54.50
N GLY A 15 -2.76 4.00 53.34
CA GLY A 15 -1.86 5.06 52.86
C GLY A 15 -0.40 4.93 53.30
N SER A 16 -0.05 3.93 54.13
CA SER A 16 1.36 3.67 54.50
C SER A 16 2.15 3.25 53.27
N THR A 17 3.35 3.80 53.10
CA THR A 17 4.32 3.37 52.09
C THR A 17 5.30 2.37 52.69
N PHE A 18 5.85 1.44 51.92
CA PHE A 18 6.84 0.47 52.40
C PHE A 18 8.06 1.17 53.03
N ALA A 19 8.58 2.19 52.33
CA ALA A 19 9.73 2.98 52.82
C ALA A 19 9.47 3.75 54.14
N GLY A 20 8.21 4.10 54.42
CA GLY A 20 7.83 4.77 55.67
C GLY A 20 7.55 3.79 56.81
N SER A 21 7.31 2.50 56.53
CA SER A 21 6.88 1.50 57.48
C SER A 21 8.01 0.55 57.92
N PHE A 22 9.03 0.36 57.06
CA PHE A 22 10.15 -0.54 57.31
C PHE A 22 11.49 0.18 57.27
N SER A 23 12.36 -0.14 58.22
CA SER A 23 13.76 0.33 58.18
C SER A 23 14.49 -0.20 56.97
N PRO A 24 15.38 0.57 56.31
CA PRO A 24 16.21 0.11 55.21
C PRO A 24 17.04 -1.16 55.51
N VAL A 25 17.34 -1.38 56.77
CA VAL A 25 18.10 -2.55 57.29
C VAL A 25 17.21 -3.64 57.85
N SER A 26 15.90 -3.55 57.70
CA SER A 26 14.99 -4.64 58.11
C SER A 26 15.14 -5.84 57.18
N LEU A 27 14.82 -7.03 57.66
CA LEU A 27 14.93 -8.26 56.93
C LEU A 27 14.01 -8.23 55.70
N GLU A 28 12.83 -7.66 55.85
CA GLU A 28 11.86 -7.44 54.74
C GLU A 28 12.43 -6.52 53.69
N SER A 29 13.04 -5.38 54.07
CA SER A 29 13.66 -4.45 53.12
C SER A 29 14.79 -5.09 52.30
N ILE A 30 15.65 -5.87 53.00
CA ILE A 30 16.76 -6.60 52.33
C ILE A 30 16.21 -7.67 51.37
N LEU A 31 15.19 -8.44 51.78
CA LEU A 31 14.58 -9.43 50.93
C LEU A 31 13.97 -8.82 49.66
N PHE A 32 13.17 -7.76 49.84
CA PHE A 32 12.55 -7.08 48.67
C PHE A 32 13.59 -6.42 47.77
N PHE A 33 14.67 -5.89 48.34
CA PHE A 33 15.78 -5.33 47.56
C PHE A 33 16.46 -6.42 46.69
N ILE A 34 16.71 -7.59 47.27
CA ILE A 34 17.30 -8.70 46.53
C ILE A 34 16.37 -9.15 45.40
N VAL A 35 15.08 -9.33 45.67
CA VAL A 35 14.10 -9.70 44.65
C VAL A 35 14.01 -8.62 43.55
N ALA A 36 13.92 -7.35 43.93
CA ALA A 36 13.88 -6.24 43.00
C ALA A 36 15.17 -6.16 42.13
N ALA A 37 16.35 -6.36 42.74
CA ALA A 37 17.60 -6.41 42.02
C ALA A 37 17.67 -7.57 41.02
N CYS A 38 17.17 -8.76 41.40
CA CYS A 38 17.07 -9.89 40.49
C CYS A 38 16.12 -9.62 39.33
N CYS A 39 14.95 -9.06 39.60
CA CYS A 39 14.00 -8.68 38.57
C CYS A 39 14.61 -7.65 37.61
N HIS A 40 15.27 -6.63 38.12
CA HIS A 40 15.94 -5.60 37.32
C HIS A 40 17.02 -6.18 36.40
N VAL A 41 17.84 -7.09 36.91
CA VAL A 41 18.85 -7.80 36.08
C VAL A 41 18.19 -8.63 35.00
N MET A 42 17.08 -9.32 35.32
CA MET A 42 16.33 -10.09 34.32
C MET A 42 15.71 -9.18 33.25
N GLU A 43 15.10 -8.06 33.63
CA GLU A 43 14.55 -7.09 32.68
C GLU A 43 15.64 -6.56 31.75
N ALA A 44 16.80 -6.16 32.29
CA ALA A 44 17.93 -5.69 31.48
C ALA A 44 18.45 -6.78 30.51
N LEU A 45 18.43 -8.06 30.92
CA LEU A 45 18.80 -9.19 30.09
C LEU A 45 17.80 -9.43 28.96
N PHE A 46 16.49 -9.31 29.25
CA PHE A 46 15.44 -9.41 28.23
C PHE A 46 15.49 -8.25 27.23
N ASP A 47 15.74 -7.02 27.70
CA ASP A 47 15.88 -5.87 26.80
C ASP A 47 17.07 -6.05 25.85
N ARG A 48 18.22 -6.47 26.36
CA ARG A 48 19.40 -6.77 25.56
C ARG A 48 19.14 -7.91 24.56
N HIS A 49 18.43 -8.96 25.00
CA HIS A 49 18.06 -10.07 24.11
C HIS A 49 17.12 -9.60 22.99
N ARG A 50 16.17 -8.72 23.31
CA ARG A 50 15.29 -8.10 22.30
C ARG A 50 16.08 -7.30 21.28
N GLU A 51 17.03 -6.46 21.73
CA GLU A 51 17.90 -5.70 20.85
C GLU A 51 18.73 -6.62 19.94
N ASP A 52 19.31 -7.70 20.48
CA ASP A 52 20.07 -8.69 19.71
C ASP A 52 19.22 -9.42 18.67
N VAL A 53 17.96 -9.74 19.01
CA VAL A 53 17.01 -10.39 18.09
C VAL A 53 16.57 -9.43 17.00
N ASP A 54 16.23 -8.19 17.35
CA ASP A 54 15.82 -7.16 16.38
C ASP A 54 16.96 -6.84 15.39
N ASP A 55 18.21 -6.79 15.87
CA ASP A 55 19.39 -6.63 15.01
C ASP A 55 19.55 -7.82 14.05
N LYS A 56 19.39 -9.07 14.51
CA LYS A 56 19.44 -10.26 13.65
C LYS A 56 18.31 -10.27 12.64
N ILE A 57 17.09 -9.89 13.03
CA ILE A 57 15.93 -9.80 12.13
C ILE A 57 16.17 -8.70 11.08
N SER A 58 16.72 -7.56 11.46
CA SER A 58 17.02 -6.46 10.52
C SER A 58 18.05 -6.84 9.45
N ARG A 59 18.95 -7.73 9.79
CA ARG A 59 19.97 -8.27 8.85
C ARG A 59 19.45 -9.43 8.00
N ALA A 60 18.36 -10.10 8.44
CA ALA A 60 17.77 -11.20 7.70
C ALA A 60 16.99 -10.66 6.49
N VAL A 61 17.51 -10.83 5.29
CA VAL A 61 16.82 -10.48 4.04
C VAL A 61 15.89 -11.61 3.65
N VAL A 62 14.61 -11.41 3.82
CA VAL A 62 13.59 -12.32 3.27
C VAL A 62 13.18 -11.81 1.88
N ALA A 63 13.63 -12.53 0.83
CA ALA A 63 13.29 -12.23 -0.56
C ALA A 63 11.82 -12.52 -0.85
N SER A 64 10.95 -11.64 -0.42
CA SER A 64 9.50 -11.73 -0.63
C SER A 64 9.00 -10.65 -1.59
N VAL A 65 7.80 -10.84 -2.15
CA VAL A 65 7.15 -9.82 -2.98
C VAL A 65 7.06 -8.46 -2.26
N PRO A 66 6.67 -8.36 -0.97
CA PRO A 66 6.69 -7.12 -0.21
C PRO A 66 8.09 -6.50 -0.07
N TRP A 67 9.15 -7.31 0.02
CA TRP A 67 10.52 -6.82 0.07
C TRP A 67 10.91 -6.12 -1.24
N TYR A 68 10.61 -6.73 -2.40
CA TYR A 68 10.86 -6.09 -3.70
C TYR A 68 10.05 -4.81 -3.89
N TYR A 69 8.82 -4.76 -3.38
CA TYR A 69 8.00 -3.55 -3.37
C TYR A 69 8.68 -2.41 -2.58
N LYS A 70 9.15 -2.72 -1.36
CA LYS A 70 9.83 -1.75 -0.48
C LYS A 70 11.12 -1.22 -1.14
N ILE A 71 11.97 -2.11 -1.64
CA ILE A 71 13.22 -1.75 -2.32
C ILE A 71 12.94 -0.90 -3.56
N ALA A 72 11.96 -1.26 -4.39
CA ALA A 72 11.63 -0.49 -5.60
C ALA A 72 11.24 0.96 -5.27
N ARG A 73 10.54 1.20 -4.17
CA ARG A 73 10.15 2.55 -3.72
C ARG A 73 11.30 3.36 -3.13
N GLN A 74 12.37 2.71 -2.69
CA GLN A 74 13.56 3.39 -2.15
C GLN A 74 14.51 3.92 -3.24
N PHE A 75 14.22 3.65 -4.51
CA PHE A 75 15.05 4.15 -5.62
C PHE A 75 15.14 5.67 -5.62
N GLN A 76 16.36 6.20 -5.62
CA GLN A 76 16.69 7.63 -5.74
C GLN A 76 17.41 7.88 -7.05
N TYR A 77 16.89 8.78 -7.86
CA TYR A 77 17.48 9.14 -9.14
C TYR A 77 18.62 10.15 -8.94
N GLY A 78 19.80 9.80 -9.46
CA GLY A 78 21.00 10.66 -9.41
C GLY A 78 21.95 10.35 -8.25
N ASP A 79 21.58 9.48 -7.30
CA ASP A 79 22.43 9.10 -6.18
C ASP A 79 23.15 7.78 -6.42
N ALA A 80 24.36 7.66 -5.88
CA ALA A 80 25.15 6.43 -5.95
C ALA A 80 24.80 5.48 -4.78
N LEU A 81 24.71 4.18 -5.09
CA LEU A 81 24.61 3.15 -4.07
C LEU A 81 25.96 2.90 -3.42
N VAL A 82 25.96 2.73 -2.09
CA VAL A 82 27.12 2.33 -1.29
C VAL A 82 26.86 0.92 -0.77
N PHE A 83 27.88 0.09 -0.82
CA PHE A 83 27.84 -1.23 -0.19
C PHE A 83 28.03 -1.07 1.33
N ASP A 84 27.13 -1.62 2.10
CA ASP A 84 27.22 -1.65 3.56
C ASP A 84 27.70 -3.02 4.01
N ASP A 85 28.96 -3.07 4.49
CA ASP A 85 29.59 -4.29 4.94
C ASP A 85 28.87 -4.94 6.14
N ALA A 86 28.23 -4.13 7.01
CA ALA A 86 27.55 -4.63 8.19
C ALA A 86 26.28 -5.44 7.84
N THR A 87 25.54 -5.00 6.81
CA THR A 87 24.32 -5.66 6.34
C THR A 87 24.52 -6.48 5.07
N SER A 88 25.74 -6.41 4.45
CA SER A 88 26.04 -7.01 3.15
C SER A 88 25.05 -6.62 2.04
N GLN A 89 24.56 -5.38 2.07
CA GLN A 89 23.58 -4.87 1.14
C GLN A 89 24.00 -3.54 0.51
N PHE A 90 23.50 -3.29 -0.71
CA PHE A 90 23.60 -1.97 -1.32
C PHE A 90 22.50 -1.06 -0.80
N ARG A 91 22.86 0.13 -0.31
CA ARG A 91 21.91 1.14 0.16
C ARG A 91 22.36 2.55 -0.19
N TYR A 92 21.42 3.50 -0.11
CA TYR A 92 21.78 4.92 -0.16
C TYR A 92 22.26 5.39 1.22
N PRO A 93 23.32 6.21 1.31
CA PRO A 93 23.79 6.77 2.57
C PRO A 93 22.73 7.59 3.29
N THR A 94 21.93 8.33 2.51
CA THR A 94 20.82 9.15 3.01
C THR A 94 19.60 8.91 2.15
N LEU A 95 18.44 8.74 2.75
CA LEU A 95 17.17 8.65 2.04
C LEU A 95 16.60 10.05 1.83
N ASP A 96 16.41 10.43 0.56
CA ASP A 96 15.83 11.70 0.13
C ASP A 96 14.55 11.41 -0.67
N GLU A 97 13.41 11.69 -0.07
CA GLU A 97 12.11 11.43 -0.69
C GLU A 97 11.87 12.27 -1.97
N SER A 98 12.51 13.43 -2.09
CA SER A 98 12.37 14.28 -3.28
C SER A 98 12.97 13.65 -4.54
N LYS A 99 13.96 12.76 -4.37
CA LYS A 99 14.62 12.02 -5.44
C LYS A 99 13.97 10.68 -5.76
N GLN A 100 13.00 10.25 -4.95
CA GLN A 100 12.26 9.01 -5.15
C GLN A 100 11.18 9.22 -6.21
N LEU A 101 11.56 9.10 -7.47
CA LEU A 101 10.67 9.30 -8.61
C LEU A 101 9.67 8.15 -8.82
N VAL A 102 9.97 6.97 -8.29
CA VAL A 102 9.08 5.80 -8.39
C VAL A 102 8.05 5.83 -7.25
N ARG A 103 6.85 6.29 -7.55
CA ARG A 103 5.75 6.43 -6.58
C ARG A 103 4.78 5.24 -6.60
N TYR A 104 4.50 4.73 -7.79
CA TYR A 104 3.61 3.58 -7.98
C TYR A 104 4.42 2.36 -8.34
N VAL A 105 4.24 1.29 -7.58
CA VAL A 105 4.94 0.01 -7.78
C VAL A 105 3.93 -1.12 -7.63
N ALA A 106 4.00 -2.09 -8.53
CA ALA A 106 3.31 -3.36 -8.38
C ALA A 106 4.30 -4.49 -8.65
N VAL A 107 4.37 -5.45 -7.72
CA VAL A 107 5.26 -6.60 -7.82
C VAL A 107 4.42 -7.86 -7.89
N ARG A 108 4.71 -8.71 -8.88
CA ARG A 108 4.03 -9.99 -9.08
C ARG A 108 5.05 -11.11 -9.24
N ASP A 109 4.85 -12.17 -8.50
CA ASP A 109 5.57 -13.42 -8.70
C ASP A 109 4.99 -14.13 -9.93
N ARG A 110 5.87 -14.53 -10.88
CA ARG A 110 5.53 -15.28 -12.08
C ARG A 110 6.14 -16.68 -12.05
N GLY A 111 6.58 -17.14 -10.88
CA GLY A 111 7.25 -18.43 -10.68
C GLY A 111 8.72 -18.40 -11.09
N THR A 112 9.03 -18.18 -12.34
CA THR A 112 10.42 -18.11 -12.86
C THR A 112 11.03 -16.73 -12.85
N SER A 113 10.23 -15.68 -12.63
CA SER A 113 10.66 -14.27 -12.62
C SER A 113 9.74 -13.42 -11.77
N ILE A 114 10.27 -12.32 -11.29
CA ILE A 114 9.49 -11.29 -10.62
C ILE A 114 9.21 -10.16 -11.60
N GLN A 115 7.93 -9.92 -11.85
CA GLN A 115 7.47 -8.79 -12.65
C GLN A 115 7.30 -7.57 -11.75
N ILE A 116 7.93 -6.45 -12.12
CA ILE A 116 7.81 -5.16 -11.43
C ILE A 116 7.26 -4.14 -12.41
N LEU A 117 6.09 -3.60 -12.10
CA LEU A 117 5.54 -2.42 -12.78
C LEU A 117 5.89 -1.20 -11.92
N ALA A 118 6.39 -0.14 -12.55
CA ALA A 118 6.80 1.07 -11.86
C ALA A 118 6.36 2.31 -12.64
N SER A 119 5.81 3.31 -11.93
CA SER A 119 5.41 4.59 -12.52
C SER A 119 5.76 5.74 -11.57
N ALA A 120 5.95 6.92 -12.16
CA ALA A 120 6.02 8.19 -11.44
C ALA A 120 4.61 8.65 -11.05
N ASP A 121 4.56 9.67 -10.21
CA ASP A 121 3.35 10.42 -9.92
C ASP A 121 3.31 11.70 -10.75
N LYS A 122 2.19 11.92 -11.41
CA LYS A 122 1.88 13.18 -12.05
C LYS A 122 0.45 13.58 -11.72
N ASP A 123 0.31 14.64 -10.97
CA ASP A 123 -0.99 15.17 -10.54
C ASP A 123 -1.89 14.12 -9.86
N GLY A 124 -1.29 13.22 -9.06
CA GLY A 124 -1.98 12.13 -8.37
C GLY A 124 -2.36 10.94 -9.26
N ALA A 125 -1.80 10.84 -10.47
CA ALA A 125 -2.02 9.74 -11.40
C ALA A 125 -0.69 9.05 -11.79
N PRO A 126 -0.69 7.72 -12.01
CA PRO A 126 0.49 7.02 -12.49
C PRO A 126 0.88 7.45 -13.92
N GLU A 127 2.11 7.93 -14.09
CA GLU A 127 2.71 8.26 -15.38
C GLU A 127 3.93 7.37 -15.64
N PRO A 128 4.18 6.93 -16.88
CA PRO A 128 5.37 6.16 -17.21
C PRO A 128 6.65 6.91 -16.88
N LEU A 129 7.64 6.16 -16.37
CA LEU A 129 8.98 6.69 -16.15
C LEU A 129 9.63 7.06 -17.49
N SER A 130 10.38 8.18 -17.53
CA SER A 130 11.21 8.48 -18.69
C SER A 130 12.25 7.38 -18.93
N ASN A 131 12.72 7.24 -20.17
CA ASN A 131 13.67 6.18 -20.54
C ASN A 131 14.95 6.20 -19.70
N ASN A 132 15.45 7.39 -19.36
CA ASN A 132 16.64 7.55 -18.53
C ASN A 132 16.40 7.07 -17.10
N VAL A 133 15.27 7.46 -16.49
CA VAL A 133 14.87 7.04 -15.15
C VAL A 133 14.61 5.54 -15.10
N LEU A 134 13.92 5.00 -16.10
CA LEU A 134 13.65 3.55 -16.21
C LEU A 134 14.95 2.74 -16.33
N THR A 135 15.92 3.23 -17.11
CA THR A 135 17.22 2.58 -17.25
C THR A 135 17.99 2.59 -15.92
N ALA A 136 18.04 3.74 -15.25
CA ALA A 136 18.67 3.86 -13.93
C ALA A 136 17.96 2.97 -12.89
N PHE A 137 16.63 2.93 -12.90
CA PHE A 137 15.85 2.06 -12.02
C PHE A 137 16.14 0.58 -12.26
N LYS A 138 16.24 0.13 -13.52
CA LYS A 138 16.62 -1.24 -13.86
C LYS A 138 18.03 -1.57 -13.35
N GLN A 139 18.98 -0.66 -13.50
CA GLN A 139 20.35 -0.86 -12.98
C GLN A 139 20.37 -0.93 -11.45
N TYR A 140 19.65 -0.04 -10.77
CA TYR A 140 19.46 -0.07 -9.33
C TYR A 140 18.91 -1.43 -8.87
N MET A 141 17.78 -1.85 -9.42
CA MET A 141 17.14 -3.12 -9.05
C MET A 141 18.03 -4.34 -9.32
N ASN A 142 18.84 -4.31 -10.38
CA ASN A 142 19.79 -5.38 -10.67
C ASN A 142 20.95 -5.45 -9.67
N ARG A 143 21.33 -4.34 -9.03
CA ARG A 143 22.35 -4.32 -7.97
C ARG A 143 21.81 -4.81 -6.63
N VAL A 144 20.57 -4.43 -6.29
CA VAL A 144 20.00 -4.75 -4.98
C VAL A 144 19.24 -6.08 -4.94
N LYS A 145 18.92 -6.68 -6.09
CA LYS A 145 18.21 -7.96 -6.17
C LYS A 145 19.01 -9.09 -5.55
N ILE A 146 18.32 -10.12 -5.11
CA ILE A 146 18.94 -11.36 -4.67
C ILE A 146 19.48 -12.13 -5.87
N ALA A 147 20.64 -12.76 -5.68
CA ALA A 147 21.29 -13.56 -6.70
C ALA A 147 20.35 -14.67 -7.25
N GLY A 148 20.40 -14.90 -8.56
CA GLY A 148 19.58 -15.90 -9.23
C GLY A 148 18.15 -15.46 -9.59
N VAL A 149 17.65 -14.33 -9.06
CA VAL A 149 16.30 -13.84 -9.39
C VAL A 149 16.31 -13.09 -10.72
N VAL A 150 15.39 -13.45 -11.62
CA VAL A 150 15.14 -12.75 -12.88
C VAL A 150 14.10 -11.67 -12.67
N LEU A 151 14.44 -10.41 -12.96
CA LEU A 151 13.52 -9.27 -12.85
C LEU A 151 13.01 -8.85 -14.24
N ASN A 152 11.69 -8.76 -14.38
CA ASN A 152 11.02 -8.20 -15.55
C ASN A 152 10.42 -6.84 -15.16
N ILE A 153 11.16 -5.76 -15.41
CA ILE A 153 10.79 -4.41 -15.00
C ILE A 153 10.20 -3.66 -16.19
N ARG A 154 8.99 -3.15 -16.01
CA ARG A 154 8.25 -2.39 -17.02
C ARG A 154 7.69 -1.10 -16.43
N SER A 155 7.65 -0.07 -17.26
CA SER A 155 6.93 1.17 -17.01
C SER A 155 6.12 1.48 -18.26
N LEU A 156 4.81 1.40 -18.15
CA LEU A 156 3.88 1.50 -19.26
C LEU A 156 2.79 2.53 -18.93
N PRO A 157 2.21 3.21 -19.93
CA PRO A 157 1.04 4.03 -19.71
C PRO A 157 -0.15 3.20 -19.22
N ALA A 158 -1.13 3.89 -18.64
CA ALA A 158 -2.39 3.30 -18.21
C ALA A 158 -3.09 2.57 -19.37
N ASP A 159 -3.71 1.44 -19.06
CA ASP A 159 -4.55 0.74 -20.04
C ASP A 159 -5.83 1.55 -20.26
N SER A 160 -6.19 1.79 -21.51
CA SER A 160 -7.43 2.47 -21.88
C SER A 160 -8.61 1.51 -21.72
N ILE A 161 -9.64 1.95 -21.01
CA ILE A 161 -10.91 1.21 -20.88
C ILE A 161 -12.02 2.02 -21.53
N GLN A 162 -12.79 1.37 -22.41
CA GLN A 162 -14.02 1.87 -22.97
C GLN A 162 -15.19 1.08 -22.35
N ILE A 163 -16.14 1.78 -21.79
CA ILE A 163 -17.30 1.21 -21.09
C ILE A 163 -18.54 1.58 -21.87
N ARG A 164 -19.33 0.57 -22.29
CA ARG A 164 -20.62 0.75 -22.93
C ARG A 164 -21.71 0.28 -21.98
N ALA A 165 -22.56 1.21 -21.56
CA ALA A 165 -23.63 0.92 -20.63
C ALA A 165 -24.89 1.71 -20.97
N THR A 166 -26.03 1.16 -20.62
CA THR A 166 -27.32 1.87 -20.57
C THR A 166 -27.63 2.12 -19.10
N VAL A 167 -27.85 3.39 -18.75
CA VAL A 167 -28.11 3.82 -17.38
C VAL A 167 -29.51 4.41 -17.35
N GLN A 168 -30.40 3.78 -16.57
CA GLN A 168 -31.74 4.32 -16.30
C GLN A 168 -31.61 5.36 -15.18
N VAL A 169 -32.14 6.56 -15.43
CA VAL A 169 -32.00 7.69 -14.51
C VAL A 169 -33.36 8.29 -14.15
N ASP A 170 -33.44 8.87 -12.96
CA ASP A 170 -34.55 9.73 -12.57
C ASP A 170 -34.41 11.09 -13.28
N PRO A 171 -35.38 11.45 -14.17
CA PRO A 171 -35.30 12.70 -14.93
C PRO A 171 -35.42 13.96 -14.07
N LEU A 172 -35.84 13.85 -12.81
CA LEU A 172 -35.83 14.97 -11.88
C LEU A 172 -34.44 15.33 -11.39
N ILE A 173 -33.51 14.35 -11.43
CA ILE A 173 -32.15 14.51 -10.92
C ILE A 173 -31.09 14.59 -12.05
N ILE A 174 -31.16 13.64 -12.99
CA ILE A 174 -30.22 13.53 -14.11
C ILE A 174 -30.99 13.54 -15.43
N GLY A 175 -30.60 14.44 -16.33
CA GLY A 175 -31.21 14.51 -17.66
C GLY A 175 -30.72 13.41 -18.61
N THR A 176 -31.37 13.25 -19.75
CA THR A 176 -31.04 12.27 -20.80
C THR A 176 -29.67 12.50 -21.42
N THR A 177 -29.02 13.61 -21.16
CA THR A 177 -27.64 13.89 -21.56
C THR A 177 -26.60 13.42 -20.53
N GLY A 178 -27.05 12.87 -19.38
CA GLY A 178 -26.20 12.46 -18.26
C GLY A 178 -25.72 13.60 -17.37
N ALA A 179 -26.22 14.81 -17.60
CA ALA A 179 -25.93 15.94 -16.75
C ALA A 179 -26.94 16.05 -15.60
N LYS A 180 -26.46 16.37 -14.39
CA LYS A 180 -27.28 16.66 -13.22
C LYS A 180 -28.00 17.99 -13.43
N ASN A 181 -29.33 18.02 -13.19
CA ASN A 181 -30.17 19.20 -13.44
C ASN A 181 -29.82 20.39 -12.54
N SER A 182 -29.22 20.14 -11.38
CA SER A 182 -28.91 21.19 -10.39
C SER A 182 -27.66 22.02 -10.74
N ASP A 183 -26.63 21.39 -11.31
CA ASP A 183 -25.32 22.01 -11.48
C ASP A 183 -24.62 21.68 -12.82
N GLY A 184 -25.24 20.85 -13.67
CA GLY A 184 -24.70 20.43 -14.95
C GLY A 184 -23.51 19.43 -14.84
N SER A 185 -23.16 18.96 -13.67
CA SER A 185 -22.11 17.96 -13.48
C SER A 185 -22.50 16.61 -14.09
N ARG A 186 -21.51 15.75 -14.33
CA ARG A 186 -21.70 14.41 -14.90
C ARG A 186 -21.37 13.34 -13.84
N PRO A 187 -22.29 13.03 -12.93
CA PRO A 187 -22.01 12.23 -11.76
C PRO A 187 -21.64 10.78 -12.10
N VAL A 188 -22.26 10.19 -13.13
CA VAL A 188 -21.95 8.82 -13.57
C VAL A 188 -20.52 8.72 -14.11
N GLU A 189 -20.10 9.66 -14.96
CA GLU A 189 -18.73 9.70 -15.48
C GLU A 189 -17.72 9.93 -14.36
N ALA A 190 -18.06 10.79 -13.40
CA ALA A 190 -17.24 11.03 -12.22
C ALA A 190 -17.08 9.77 -11.35
N ALA A 191 -18.16 9.02 -11.13
CA ALA A 191 -18.14 7.76 -10.39
C ALA A 191 -17.30 6.68 -11.09
N ILE A 192 -17.39 6.55 -12.40
CA ILE A 192 -16.56 5.65 -13.20
C ILE A 192 -15.09 6.01 -13.05
N ASN A 193 -14.73 7.28 -13.22
CA ASN A 193 -13.36 7.74 -13.08
C ASN A 193 -12.83 7.56 -11.66
N ALA A 194 -13.67 7.82 -10.64
CA ALA A 194 -13.32 7.57 -9.24
C ALA A 194 -13.08 6.09 -8.96
N TYR A 195 -13.94 5.20 -9.47
CA TYR A 195 -13.76 3.77 -9.37
C TYR A 195 -12.42 3.31 -9.97
N LEU A 196 -12.10 3.76 -11.19
CA LEU A 196 -10.86 3.38 -11.88
C LEU A 196 -9.60 3.89 -11.14
N ARG A 197 -9.64 5.10 -10.58
CA ARG A 197 -8.55 5.68 -9.78
C ARG A 197 -8.35 4.96 -8.44
N ASN A 198 -9.42 4.43 -7.85
CA ASN A 198 -9.37 3.70 -6.59
C ASN A 198 -8.85 2.26 -6.74
N ILE A 199 -8.70 1.75 -7.96
CA ILE A 199 -8.05 0.46 -8.19
C ILE A 199 -6.56 0.59 -7.85
N THR A 200 -6.10 -0.22 -6.91
CA THR A 200 -4.68 -0.26 -6.54
C THR A 200 -3.80 -0.45 -7.77
N TYR A 201 -2.67 0.25 -7.84
CA TYR A 201 -1.73 0.11 -8.96
C TYR A 201 -1.31 -1.36 -9.16
N GLY A 202 -1.41 -1.85 -10.38
CA GLY A 202 -1.29 -3.27 -10.69
C GLY A 202 -2.51 -4.11 -10.35
N GLY A 203 -3.61 -3.52 -9.89
CA GLY A 203 -4.83 -4.21 -9.50
C GLY A 203 -5.67 -4.68 -10.68
N THR A 204 -6.86 -5.15 -10.35
CA THR A 204 -7.79 -5.79 -11.30
C THR A 204 -9.07 -4.97 -11.40
N PHE A 205 -9.43 -4.59 -12.61
CA PHE A 205 -10.74 -4.05 -12.95
C PHE A 205 -11.80 -5.16 -12.81
N ASN A 206 -12.94 -4.84 -12.21
CA ASN A 206 -14.05 -5.76 -12.04
C ASN A 206 -15.36 -5.10 -12.49
N LYS A 207 -16.08 -5.78 -13.41
CA LYS A 207 -17.32 -5.26 -14.01
C LYS A 207 -18.45 -5.08 -12.98
N THR A 208 -18.59 -6.01 -12.02
CA THR A 208 -19.63 -5.91 -10.99
C THR A 208 -19.40 -4.70 -10.09
N LYS A 209 -18.14 -4.50 -9.62
CA LYS A 209 -17.81 -3.31 -8.81
C LYS A 209 -17.98 -2.00 -9.57
N LEU A 210 -17.78 -2.01 -10.88
CA LEU A 210 -18.07 -0.85 -11.72
C LEU A 210 -19.58 -0.55 -11.72
N VAL A 211 -20.43 -1.58 -11.92
CA VAL A 211 -21.90 -1.43 -11.88
C VAL A 211 -22.33 -0.92 -10.51
N ASP A 212 -21.81 -1.49 -9.42
CA ASP A 212 -22.09 -1.03 -8.05
C ASP A 212 -21.73 0.45 -7.86
N ALA A 213 -20.59 0.88 -8.41
CA ALA A 213 -20.15 2.27 -8.33
C ALA A 213 -21.07 3.22 -9.10
N ILE A 214 -21.62 2.79 -10.24
CA ILE A 214 -22.57 3.59 -11.03
C ILE A 214 -23.95 3.61 -10.34
N GLN A 215 -24.43 2.47 -9.84
CA GLN A 215 -25.70 2.37 -9.12
C GLN A 215 -25.71 3.18 -7.81
N GLY A 216 -24.53 3.39 -7.20
CA GLY A 216 -24.39 4.24 -6.02
C GLY A 216 -24.53 5.74 -6.29
N VAL A 217 -24.69 6.17 -7.54
CA VAL A 217 -24.86 7.57 -7.92
C VAL A 217 -26.30 8.01 -7.69
N GLU A 218 -26.49 9.13 -6.99
CA GLU A 218 -27.81 9.73 -6.78
C GLU A 218 -28.50 10.03 -8.11
N GLY A 219 -29.72 9.53 -8.29
CA GLY A 219 -30.52 9.68 -9.51
C GLY A 219 -30.31 8.56 -10.54
N VAL A 220 -29.49 7.56 -10.27
CA VAL A 220 -29.42 6.33 -11.06
C VAL A 220 -30.42 5.31 -10.49
N VAL A 221 -31.25 4.75 -11.36
CA VAL A 221 -32.28 3.76 -11.02
C VAL A 221 -31.80 2.35 -11.32
N ASP A 222 -31.24 2.15 -12.52
CA ASP A 222 -30.69 0.85 -12.94
C ASP A 222 -29.54 1.01 -13.93
N VAL A 223 -28.69 -0.02 -14.05
CA VAL A 223 -27.52 -0.03 -14.92
C VAL A 223 -27.39 -1.36 -15.65
N VAL A 224 -27.42 -1.30 -16.96
CA VAL A 224 -27.15 -2.44 -17.84
C VAL A 224 -25.80 -2.24 -18.52
N LEU A 225 -24.80 -3.01 -18.08
CA LEU A 225 -23.48 -3.01 -18.70
C LEU A 225 -23.48 -3.84 -19.97
N SER A 226 -23.38 -3.20 -21.13
CA SER A 226 -23.40 -3.88 -22.44
C SER A 226 -22.04 -4.49 -22.76
N GLU A 227 -20.96 -3.71 -22.68
CA GLU A 227 -19.62 -4.15 -23.06
C GLU A 227 -18.55 -3.34 -22.33
N CYS A 228 -17.43 -4.01 -22.00
CA CYS A 228 -16.20 -3.37 -21.58
C CYS A 228 -15.07 -3.78 -22.51
N LEU A 229 -14.41 -2.79 -23.09
CA LEU A 229 -13.28 -2.96 -23.98
C LEU A 229 -12.03 -2.42 -23.33
N TYR A 230 -10.89 -3.04 -23.57
CA TYR A 230 -9.59 -2.53 -23.11
C TYR A 230 -8.60 -2.45 -24.27
N LYS A 231 -7.62 -1.56 -24.10
CA LYS A 231 -6.50 -1.41 -25.02
C LYS A 231 -5.24 -1.12 -24.21
N THR A 232 -4.19 -1.92 -24.41
CA THR A 232 -2.88 -1.67 -23.81
C THR A 232 -2.03 -0.78 -24.72
N ALA A 233 -0.93 -0.23 -24.20
CA ALA A 233 -0.04 0.63 -24.97
C ALA A 233 0.56 -0.01 -26.24
N GLY A 234 0.60 -1.35 -26.30
CA GLY A 234 1.13 -2.09 -27.46
C GLY A 234 0.08 -2.58 -28.43
N ASP A 235 -1.22 -2.41 -28.12
CA ASP A 235 -2.30 -2.91 -28.98
C ASP A 235 -2.69 -1.87 -30.03
N ALA A 236 -3.02 -2.31 -31.25
CA ALA A 236 -3.60 -1.46 -32.28
C ALA A 236 -5.09 -1.22 -32.03
N ASP A 237 -5.82 -2.25 -31.60
CA ASP A 237 -7.27 -2.25 -31.47
C ASP A 237 -7.73 -2.54 -30.04
N TYR A 238 -8.98 -2.18 -29.74
CA TYR A 238 -9.65 -2.55 -28.51
C TYR A 238 -10.05 -4.01 -28.52
N ARG A 239 -9.92 -4.66 -27.36
CA ARG A 239 -10.33 -6.05 -27.11
C ARG A 239 -11.40 -6.09 -26.04
N THR A 240 -12.35 -6.99 -26.19
CA THR A 240 -13.39 -7.22 -25.18
C THR A 240 -12.79 -7.84 -23.92
N VAL A 241 -13.16 -7.32 -22.76
CA VAL A 241 -12.83 -7.92 -21.47
C VAL A 241 -13.57 -9.26 -21.34
N ALA A 242 -12.82 -10.36 -21.48
CA ALA A 242 -13.36 -11.69 -21.28
C ALA A 242 -13.69 -11.92 -19.79
N GLY A 243 -14.94 -12.29 -19.51
CA GLY A 243 -15.40 -12.51 -18.13
C GLY A 243 -15.60 -11.20 -17.35
N ASN A 244 -15.52 -11.30 -16.02
CA ASN A 244 -15.83 -10.19 -15.10
C ASN A 244 -14.60 -9.36 -14.70
N ASN A 245 -13.39 -9.90 -14.85
CA ASN A 245 -12.17 -9.31 -14.35
C ASN A 245 -11.13 -9.06 -15.44
N TYR A 246 -10.40 -7.94 -15.35
CA TYR A 246 -9.25 -7.65 -16.18
C TYR A 246 -8.14 -7.02 -15.36
N THR A 247 -6.94 -7.58 -15.39
CA THR A 247 -5.78 -7.07 -14.66
C THR A 247 -4.93 -6.19 -15.55
N ALA A 248 -4.68 -4.95 -15.14
CA ALA A 248 -3.91 -3.98 -15.92
C ALA A 248 -2.52 -4.49 -16.29
N VAL A 249 -2.16 -4.35 -17.55
CA VAL A 249 -0.81 -4.57 -18.08
C VAL A 249 0.06 -3.35 -17.81
N GLY A 250 -0.49 -2.14 -17.99
CA GLY A 250 0.17 -0.87 -17.68
C GLY A 250 0.18 -0.52 -16.17
N GLY A 251 -0.58 -1.24 -15.35
CA GLY A 251 -0.64 -1.04 -13.90
C GLY A 251 -1.78 -0.15 -13.44
N SER A 252 -2.36 0.68 -14.29
CA SER A 252 -3.50 1.56 -14.01
C SER A 252 -4.46 1.61 -15.18
N PHE A 253 -5.58 2.28 -15.00
CA PHE A 253 -6.67 2.37 -15.97
C PHE A 253 -7.04 3.82 -16.26
N THR A 254 -7.39 4.10 -17.51
CA THR A 254 -7.96 5.39 -17.94
C THR A 254 -9.21 5.14 -18.77
N ALA A 255 -10.32 5.74 -18.39
CA ALA A 255 -11.55 5.69 -19.17
C ALA A 255 -11.44 6.54 -20.42
N VAL A 256 -11.96 6.05 -21.53
CA VAL A 256 -11.96 6.77 -22.81
C VAL A 256 -13.37 6.81 -23.38
N GLY A 257 -13.78 8.00 -23.85
CA GLY A 257 -15.01 8.17 -24.62
C GLY A 257 -16.31 7.99 -23.82
N LEU A 258 -16.31 8.19 -22.51
CA LEU A 258 -17.48 7.98 -21.64
C LEU A 258 -18.73 8.73 -22.13
N GLN A 259 -18.56 9.96 -22.61
CA GLN A 259 -19.66 10.81 -23.07
C GLN A 259 -20.46 10.22 -24.23
N ASN A 260 -19.80 9.38 -25.06
CA ASN A 260 -20.40 8.81 -26.27
C ASN A 260 -20.76 7.31 -26.09
N SER A 261 -20.31 6.70 -25.00
CA SER A 261 -20.44 5.26 -24.78
C SER A 261 -21.48 4.89 -23.72
N ILE A 262 -21.95 5.88 -22.97
CA ILE A 262 -23.01 5.71 -21.98
C ILE A 262 -24.31 6.29 -22.53
N ILE A 263 -25.37 5.48 -22.57
CA ILE A 263 -26.69 5.84 -23.02
C ILE A 263 -27.57 6.04 -21.79
N TYR A 264 -28.16 7.22 -21.66
CA TYR A 264 -29.09 7.54 -20.57
C TYR A 264 -30.53 7.36 -21.04
N VAL A 265 -31.31 6.61 -20.26
CA VAL A 265 -32.76 6.36 -20.48
C VAL A 265 -33.52 6.75 -19.23
N VAL A 266 -34.78 7.15 -19.44
CA VAL A 266 -35.71 7.60 -18.38
C VAL A 266 -36.71 6.53 -18.07
#